data_27ad27008f7b9a60590274d27996bc6b
#
_entry.id   27ad27008f7b9a60590274d27996bc6b
#
_cell.length_a   1.000
_cell.length_b   1.000
_cell.length_c   1.000
_cell.angle_alpha   90.00
_cell.angle_beta   90.00
_cell.angle_gamma   90.00
#
_symmetry.space_group_name_H-M   'P 1'
#
loop_
_entity.id
_entity.type
_entity.pdbx_description
1 polymer ?
#
loop_
_entity_poly.entity_id
_entity_poly.type
_entity_poly.pdbx_seq_one_letter_code
_entity_poly.pdbx_strand_id
1 'polypeptide(L)'
;MTVALSEILSNRRLSGDTVTFTATEDWMQGRTMFGGFLSALAVVAMRDTLGIDMPLRALQTNFVGPVPAGDVVYRTRLLRQGKSVSQVQ
;
A
#
# COMPACT_ATOMS: atom_id res chain seq x y z
N MET A 1 -21.63 -6.64 -3.58
CA MET A 1 -20.69 -6.80 -4.72
C MET A 1 -19.27 -6.90 -4.17
N THR A 2 -18.52 -7.89 -4.60
CA THR A 2 -17.13 -8.05 -4.21
C THR A 2 -16.22 -7.58 -5.33
N VAL A 3 -15.17 -6.85 -4.96
CA VAL A 3 -14.13 -6.37 -5.89
C VAL A 3 -12.84 -7.10 -5.59
N ALA A 4 -12.29 -7.78 -6.58
CA ALA A 4 -11.06 -8.54 -6.40
C ALA A 4 -9.87 -7.61 -6.14
N LEU A 5 -8.90 -8.10 -5.37
CA LEU A 5 -7.68 -7.33 -5.11
C LEU A 5 -6.96 -6.96 -6.41
N SER A 6 -6.93 -7.86 -7.39
CA SER A 6 -6.33 -7.60 -8.69
C SER A 6 -6.97 -6.40 -9.40
N GLU A 7 -8.27 -6.20 -9.24
CA GLU A 7 -8.97 -5.06 -9.82
C GLU A 7 -8.59 -3.75 -9.11
N ILE A 8 -8.51 -3.79 -7.78
CA ILE A 8 -8.05 -2.64 -6.99
C ILE A 8 -6.64 -2.24 -7.42
N LEU A 9 -5.76 -3.21 -7.58
CA LEU A 9 -4.38 -2.95 -8.02
C LEU A 9 -4.32 -2.43 -9.45
N SER A 10 -5.15 -2.95 -10.34
CA SER A 10 -5.17 -2.53 -11.75
C SER A 10 -5.58 -1.08 -11.92
N ASN A 11 -6.38 -0.57 -11.01
CA ASN A 11 -6.91 0.80 -11.08
C ASN A 11 -6.08 1.81 -10.29
N ARG A 12 -4.93 1.39 -9.77
CA ARG A 12 -4.08 2.31 -9.01
C ARG A 12 -3.48 3.40 -9.88
N ARG A 13 -3.27 4.55 -9.31
CA ARG A 13 -2.74 5.73 -9.99
C ARG A 13 -1.44 6.15 -9.34
N LEU A 14 -0.38 6.26 -10.14
CA LEU A 14 0.94 6.66 -9.69
C LEU A 14 1.18 8.13 -10.02
N SER A 15 1.74 8.86 -9.07
CA SER A 15 2.12 10.26 -9.27
C SER A 15 3.32 10.59 -8.39
N GLY A 16 4.52 10.63 -9.00
CA GLY A 16 5.74 10.91 -8.24
C GLY A 16 5.99 9.85 -7.17
N ASP A 17 6.01 10.29 -5.92
CA ASP A 17 6.23 9.42 -4.75
C ASP A 17 4.93 8.88 -4.15
N THR A 18 3.80 9.07 -4.82
CA THR A 18 2.50 8.63 -4.32
C THR A 18 1.85 7.60 -5.22
N VAL A 19 1.08 6.71 -4.59
CA VAL A 19 0.18 5.80 -5.28
C VAL A 19 -1.19 5.91 -4.63
N THR A 20 -2.22 6.09 -5.45
CA THR A 20 -3.59 6.17 -4.97
C THR A 20 -4.35 4.92 -5.40
N PHE A 21 -4.99 4.29 -4.42
CA PHE A 21 -5.87 3.15 -4.65
C PHE A 21 -7.30 3.56 -4.34
N THR A 22 -8.24 3.02 -5.08
CA THR A 22 -9.65 3.18 -4.73
C THR A 22 -10.09 1.94 -3.97
N ALA A 23 -10.29 2.10 -2.67
CA ALA A 23 -10.69 1.02 -1.76
C ALA A 23 -12.20 0.95 -1.67
N THR A 24 -12.74 -0.24 -1.80
CA THR A 24 -14.18 -0.48 -1.83
C THR A 24 -14.68 -1.02 -0.49
N GLU A 25 -15.99 -0.87 -0.23
CA GLU A 25 -16.58 -1.22 1.06
C GLU A 25 -16.46 -2.68 1.42
N ASP A 26 -16.38 -3.56 0.45
CA ASP A 26 -16.25 -5.01 0.69
C ASP A 26 -14.91 -5.39 1.33
N TRP A 27 -13.93 -4.48 1.34
CA TRP A 27 -12.65 -4.67 2.02
C TRP A 27 -12.63 -4.07 3.42
N MET A 28 -13.74 -3.51 3.87
CA MET A 28 -13.84 -2.97 5.22
C MET A 28 -14.05 -4.07 6.25
N GLN A 29 -13.50 -3.83 7.43
CA GLN A 29 -13.74 -4.61 8.63
C GLN A 29 -14.18 -3.63 9.71
N GLY A 30 -15.48 -3.53 9.95
CA GLY A 30 -16.01 -2.48 10.80
C GLY A 30 -15.90 -1.10 10.13
N ARG A 31 -15.31 -0.14 10.84
CA ARG A 31 -15.18 1.25 10.37
C ARG A 31 -13.93 1.51 9.53
N THR A 32 -13.09 0.51 9.37
CA THR A 32 -11.81 0.68 8.68
C THR A 32 -11.58 -0.44 7.68
N MET A 33 -10.74 -0.17 6.69
CA MET A 33 -10.27 -1.20 5.79
C MET A 33 -9.55 -2.30 6.56
N PHE A 34 -9.67 -3.53 6.11
CA PHE A 34 -8.95 -4.66 6.66
C PHE A 34 -7.43 -4.38 6.68
N GLY A 35 -6.80 -4.62 7.85
CA GLY A 35 -5.38 -4.29 8.04
C GLY A 35 -4.43 -4.98 7.06
N GLY A 36 -4.67 -6.25 6.77
CA GLY A 36 -3.87 -6.98 5.79
C GLY A 36 -3.98 -6.41 4.38
N PHE A 37 -5.16 -5.92 4.02
CA PHE A 37 -5.39 -5.24 2.75
C PHE A 37 -4.54 -3.95 2.67
N LEU A 38 -4.60 -3.12 3.70
CA LEU A 38 -3.82 -1.87 3.74
C LEU A 38 -2.32 -2.13 3.69
N SER A 39 -1.85 -3.16 4.37
CA SER A 39 -0.43 -3.54 4.35
C SER A 39 0.02 -4.03 2.98
N ALA A 40 -0.83 -4.81 2.31
CA ALA A 40 -0.54 -5.29 0.95
C ALA A 40 -0.43 -4.12 -0.04
N LEU A 41 -1.34 -3.15 0.05
CA LEU A 41 -1.29 -1.96 -0.79
C LEU A 41 -0.02 -1.14 -0.53
N ALA A 42 0.42 -1.07 0.73
CA ALA A 42 1.65 -0.37 1.09
C ALA A 42 2.87 -0.98 0.39
N VAL A 43 2.97 -2.31 0.37
CA VAL A 43 4.08 -3.00 -0.32
C VAL A 43 4.05 -2.71 -1.82
N VAL A 44 2.88 -2.76 -2.44
CA VAL A 44 2.74 -2.45 -3.86
C VAL A 44 3.18 -1.01 -4.13
N ALA A 45 2.74 -0.07 -3.31
CA ALA A 45 3.10 1.34 -3.45
C ALA A 45 4.62 1.56 -3.36
N MET A 46 5.27 0.92 -2.41
CA MET A 46 6.73 1.01 -2.23
C MET A 46 7.48 0.47 -3.44
N ARG A 47 7.05 -0.66 -3.96
CA ARG A 47 7.67 -1.27 -5.15
C ARG A 47 7.47 -0.42 -6.39
N ASP A 48 6.27 0.13 -6.57
CA ASP A 48 5.93 0.94 -7.74
C ASP A 48 6.76 2.23 -7.79
N THR A 49 6.81 2.95 -6.68
CA THR A 49 7.41 4.29 -6.65
C THR A 49 8.93 4.26 -6.59
N LEU A 50 9.50 3.27 -5.94
CA LEU A 50 10.94 3.20 -5.71
C LEU A 50 11.65 2.17 -6.59
N GLY A 51 10.89 1.43 -7.41
CA GLY A 51 11.46 0.45 -8.32
C GLY A 51 12.19 -0.69 -7.62
N ILE A 52 11.77 -1.02 -6.39
CA ILE A 52 12.43 -2.05 -5.59
C ILE A 52 11.91 -3.42 -6.00
N ASP A 53 12.83 -4.31 -6.32
CA ASP A 53 12.53 -5.67 -6.75
C ASP A 53 13.09 -6.72 -5.80
N MET A 54 13.62 -6.30 -4.66
CA MET A 54 14.17 -7.20 -3.67
C MET A 54 13.06 -7.88 -2.87
N PRO A 55 13.30 -9.13 -2.38
CA PRO A 55 12.35 -9.80 -1.51
C PRO A 55 12.06 -8.99 -0.25
N LEU A 56 10.81 -9.02 0.18
CA LEU A 56 10.41 -8.40 1.44
C LEU A 56 10.96 -9.23 2.59
N ARG A 57 11.70 -8.59 3.51
CA ARG A 57 12.25 -9.26 4.68
C ARG A 57 11.46 -8.98 5.95
N ALA A 58 11.01 -7.75 6.10
CA ALA A 58 10.23 -7.34 7.27
C ALA A 58 9.31 -6.20 6.88
N LEU A 59 8.12 -6.22 7.44
CA LEU A 59 7.13 -5.17 7.26
C LEU A 59 6.53 -4.85 8.61
N GLN A 60 6.58 -3.59 8.99
CA GLN A 60 5.90 -3.10 10.18
C GLN A 60 4.85 -2.08 9.76
N THR A 61 3.64 -2.27 10.25
CA THR A 61 2.53 -1.36 9.96
C THR A 61 1.98 -0.82 11.27
N ASN A 62 1.86 0.50 11.36
CA ASN A 62 1.21 1.17 12.49
C ASN A 62 -0.12 1.74 12.03
N PHE A 63 -1.20 1.26 12.61
CA PHE A 63 -2.55 1.72 12.29
C PHE A 63 -2.91 2.85 13.25
N VAL A 64 -2.89 4.07 12.74
CA VAL A 64 -3.05 5.28 13.57
C VAL A 64 -4.51 5.72 13.66
N GLY A 65 -5.31 5.36 12.69
CA GLY A 65 -6.73 5.70 12.65
C GLY A 65 -7.48 4.88 11.62
N PRO A 66 -8.81 4.97 11.59
CA PRO A 66 -9.60 4.23 10.62
C PRO A 66 -9.42 4.76 9.19
N VAL A 67 -9.47 3.86 8.23
CA VAL A 67 -9.40 4.20 6.81
C VAL A 67 -10.72 3.78 6.17
N PRO A 68 -11.57 4.73 5.80
CA PRO A 68 -12.86 4.41 5.17
C PRO A 68 -12.69 4.05 3.69
N ALA A 69 -13.77 3.58 3.09
CA ALA A 69 -13.82 3.35 1.66
C ALA A 69 -13.61 4.65 0.88
N GLY A 70 -13.01 4.55 -0.29
CA GLY A 70 -12.68 5.69 -1.12
C GLY A 70 -11.22 5.67 -1.53
N ASP A 71 -10.71 6.82 -1.91
CA ASP A 71 -9.32 6.93 -2.33
C ASP A 71 -8.38 6.89 -1.13
N VAL A 72 -7.41 5.99 -1.19
CA VAL A 72 -6.36 5.84 -0.20
C VAL A 72 -5.04 6.20 -0.86
N VAL A 73 -4.36 7.20 -0.33
CA VAL A 73 -3.10 7.70 -0.90
C VAL A 73 -1.93 7.20 -0.06
N TYR A 74 -1.00 6.57 -0.72
CA TYR A 74 0.25 6.13 -0.10
C TYR A 74 1.39 7.00 -0.60
N ARG A 75 2.10 7.63 0.33
CA ARG A 75 3.33 8.35 0.01
C ARG A 75 4.51 7.52 0.48
N THR A 76 5.49 7.33 -0.38
CA THR A 76 6.63 6.48 -0.10
C THR A 76 7.91 7.29 -0.02
N ARG A 77 8.86 6.76 0.75
CA ARG A 77 10.17 7.39 0.89
C ARG A 77 11.23 6.33 1.13
N LEU A 78 12.33 6.43 0.40
CA LEU A 78 13.49 5.60 0.65
C LEU A 78 14.27 6.20 1.82
N LEU A 79 14.38 5.45 2.91
CA LEU A 79 15.10 5.90 4.10
C LEU A 79 16.59 5.60 4.01
N ARG A 80 16.93 4.40 3.52
CA ARG A 80 18.30 3.95 3.41
C ARG A 80 18.40 2.88 2.34
N GLN A 81 19.44 2.94 1.55
CA GLN A 81 19.74 1.91 0.57
C GLN A 81 21.16 1.41 0.79
N GLY A 82 21.27 0.15 1.16
CA GLY A 82 22.53 -0.54 1.24
C GLY A 82 22.71 -1.47 0.06
N LYS A 83 23.82 -2.21 0.04
CA LYS A 83 24.16 -3.12 -1.02
C LYS A 83 23.20 -4.31 -1.11
N SER A 84 22.70 -4.77 0.04
CA SER A 84 21.85 -5.97 0.13
C SER A 84 20.48 -5.69 0.74
N VAL A 85 20.25 -4.53 1.32
CA VAL A 85 19.04 -4.19 2.03
C VAL A 85 18.64 -2.76 1.76
N SER A 86 17.35 -2.55 1.50
CA SER A 86 16.77 -1.21 1.41
C SER A 86 15.72 -1.04 2.49
N GLN A 87 15.69 0.14 3.11
CA GLN A 87 14.70 0.49 4.11
C GLN A 87 13.78 1.56 3.55
N VAL A 88 12.49 1.29 3.55
CA VAL A 88 11.47 2.12 2.90
C VAL A 88 10.36 2.44 3.89
N GLN A 89 9.85 3.63 3.80
CA GLN A 89 8.68 4.04 4.57
C GLN A 89 7.55 4.43 3.63
#